data_137452a81b051fe81e46a9193eb34177
#
_entry.id   137452a81b051fe81e46a9193eb34177
#
_cell.length_a   1.000
_cell.length_b   1.000
_cell.length_c   1.000
_cell.angle_alpha   90.00
_cell.angle_beta   90.00
_cell.angle_gamma   90.00
#
_symmetry.space_group_name_H-M   'P 1'
#
loop_
_entity.id
_entity.type
_entity.pdbx_description
1 polymer ?
#
loop_
_entity_poly.entity_id
_entity_poly.type
_entity_poly.pdbx_seq_one_letter_code
_entity_poly.pdbx_strand_id
1 'polypeptide(L)'
;MNKQDYIDGAESALLHTYNRFPLVIDHGDGVYLYDTDGKEYLDFAAGIAVQAFGYNNKEYNDALKAQIDKVMHTSNLYYNVPIMNAAKRVFKASQMNRVFFTNSGTEAIEGAIKAAKKYAYTRDGHAGHEIIAMNHSFHGRSIGALSV
;
A
#
# COMPACT_ATOMS: atom_id res chain seq x y z
N MET A 1 17.34 -12.79 -21.62
CA MET A 1 17.52 -13.45 -20.30
C MET A 1 16.45 -14.54 -20.22
N ASN A 2 16.83 -15.72 -19.78
CA ASN A 2 15.86 -16.80 -19.52
C ASN A 2 15.31 -16.67 -18.09
N LYS A 3 14.30 -17.47 -17.74
CA LYS A 3 13.67 -17.47 -16.41
C LYS A 3 14.68 -17.63 -15.26
N GLN A 4 15.66 -18.51 -15.42
CA GLN A 4 16.66 -18.77 -14.39
C GLN A 4 17.60 -17.57 -14.17
N ASP A 5 17.95 -16.85 -15.24
CA ASP A 5 18.78 -15.63 -15.13
C ASP A 5 18.11 -14.56 -14.26
N TYR A 6 16.77 -14.42 -14.34
CA TYR A 6 16.01 -13.49 -13.48
C TYR A 6 16.00 -13.95 -12.03
N ILE A 7 15.80 -15.25 -11.78
CA ILE A 7 15.79 -15.81 -10.42
C ILE A 7 17.17 -15.65 -9.77
N ASP A 8 18.22 -16.07 -10.43
CA ASP A 8 19.60 -15.99 -9.92
C ASP A 8 20.02 -14.55 -9.68
N GLY A 9 19.64 -13.65 -10.60
CA GLY A 9 19.86 -12.22 -10.45
C GLY A 9 19.15 -11.63 -9.22
N ALA A 10 17.90 -12.01 -9.00
CA ALA A 10 17.13 -11.56 -7.84
C ALA A 10 17.69 -12.13 -6.53
N GLU A 11 18.04 -13.42 -6.48
CA GLU A 11 18.60 -14.04 -5.27
C GLU A 11 20.00 -13.48 -4.92
N SER A 12 20.77 -13.08 -5.92
CA SER A 12 22.08 -12.45 -5.68
C SER A 12 22.03 -10.99 -5.25
N ALA A 13 20.97 -10.25 -5.65
CA ALA A 13 20.89 -8.80 -5.46
C ALA A 13 19.94 -8.37 -4.33
N LEU A 14 18.94 -9.18 -3.99
CA LEU A 14 17.92 -8.85 -3.01
C LEU A 14 18.17 -9.56 -1.68
N LEU A 15 17.97 -8.83 -0.59
CA LEU A 15 17.97 -9.45 0.74
C LEU A 15 16.87 -10.52 0.81
N HIS A 16 17.22 -11.71 1.27
CA HIS A 16 16.31 -12.85 1.35
C HIS A 16 15.33 -12.72 2.53
N THR A 17 14.32 -11.84 2.37
CA THR A 17 13.25 -11.61 3.35
C THR A 17 11.97 -12.39 3.05
N TYR A 18 11.87 -13.00 1.88
CA TYR A 18 10.72 -13.80 1.42
C TYR A 18 11.17 -15.06 0.70
N ASN A 19 10.45 -16.15 0.93
CA ASN A 19 10.56 -17.34 0.10
C ASN A 19 9.68 -17.15 -1.14
N ARG A 20 10.28 -16.79 -2.27
CA ARG A 20 9.57 -16.55 -3.52
C ARG A 20 9.26 -17.86 -4.22
N PHE A 21 8.10 -17.92 -4.87
CA PHE A 21 7.84 -19.02 -5.82
C PHE A 21 8.77 -18.88 -7.02
N PRO A 22 9.24 -20.00 -7.61
CA PRO A 22 10.15 -19.97 -8.78
C PRO A 22 9.38 -19.62 -10.05
N LEU A 23 8.80 -18.43 -10.06
CA LEU A 23 7.92 -17.91 -11.08
C LEU A 23 8.34 -16.45 -11.39
N VAL A 24 8.58 -16.16 -12.66
CA VAL A 24 8.95 -14.82 -13.12
C VAL A 24 7.78 -14.24 -13.89
N ILE A 25 7.04 -13.34 -13.23
CA ILE A 25 5.89 -12.67 -13.83
C ILE A 25 6.39 -11.55 -14.75
N ASP A 26 5.83 -11.49 -15.96
CA ASP A 26 6.13 -10.48 -16.97
C ASP A 26 5.04 -9.40 -17.00
N HIS A 27 3.78 -9.79 -17.18
CA HIS A 27 2.67 -8.86 -17.27
C HIS A 27 1.37 -9.44 -16.70
N GLY A 28 0.33 -8.60 -16.66
CA GLY A 28 -1.02 -9.02 -16.27
C GLY A 28 -2.08 -8.40 -17.16
N ASP A 29 -3.20 -9.09 -17.35
CA ASP A 29 -4.38 -8.60 -18.04
C ASP A 29 -5.66 -9.10 -17.36
N GLY A 30 -6.58 -8.21 -17.04
CA GLY A 30 -7.78 -8.55 -16.27
C GLY A 30 -7.45 -9.21 -14.94
N VAL A 31 -7.80 -10.47 -14.78
CA VAL A 31 -7.55 -11.28 -13.56
C VAL A 31 -6.41 -12.28 -13.73
N TYR A 32 -5.67 -12.21 -14.83
CA TYR A 32 -4.60 -13.14 -15.15
C TYR A 32 -3.23 -12.50 -15.08
N LEU A 33 -2.25 -13.30 -14.64
CA LEU A 33 -0.83 -12.99 -14.73
C LEU A 33 -0.18 -13.92 -15.76
N TYR A 34 0.85 -13.44 -16.42
CA TYR A 34 1.61 -14.16 -17.42
C TYR A 34 3.07 -14.18 -17.03
N ASP A 35 3.71 -15.34 -17.10
CA ASP A 35 5.14 -15.44 -16.85
C ASP A 35 5.97 -15.17 -18.12
N THR A 36 7.28 -15.14 -17.96
CA THR A 36 8.24 -14.91 -19.06
C THR A 36 8.23 -15.99 -20.14
N ASP A 37 7.63 -17.15 -19.86
CA ASP A 37 7.44 -18.25 -20.82
C ASP A 37 6.06 -18.18 -21.52
N GLY A 38 5.25 -17.15 -21.18
CA GLY A 38 3.91 -16.93 -21.72
C GLY A 38 2.83 -17.81 -21.09
N LYS A 39 3.13 -18.48 -19.98
CA LYS A 39 2.12 -19.27 -19.28
C LYS A 39 1.20 -18.36 -18.45
N GLU A 40 -0.09 -18.64 -18.56
CA GLU A 40 -1.16 -17.93 -17.87
C GLU A 40 -1.44 -18.50 -16.48
N TYR A 41 -1.73 -17.62 -15.53
CA TYR A 41 -2.11 -17.93 -14.15
C TYR A 41 -3.29 -17.10 -13.73
N LEU A 42 -4.36 -17.73 -13.27
CA LEU A 42 -5.48 -17.01 -12.65
C LEU A 42 -5.05 -16.50 -11.26
N ASP A 43 -5.02 -15.19 -11.08
CA ASP A 43 -4.48 -14.57 -9.87
C ASP A 43 -5.55 -14.33 -8.80
N PHE A 44 -5.63 -15.25 -7.83
CA PHE A 44 -6.44 -15.06 -6.62
C PHE A 44 -5.71 -14.30 -5.49
N ALA A 45 -4.40 -14.04 -5.63
CA ALA A 45 -3.63 -13.30 -4.63
C ALA A 45 -3.83 -11.78 -4.79
N ALA A 46 -4.01 -11.32 -6.04
CA ALA A 46 -4.29 -9.92 -6.39
C ALA A 46 -3.37 -8.92 -5.65
N GLY A 47 -2.06 -9.24 -5.56
CA GLY A 47 -1.09 -8.43 -4.81
C GLY A 47 -1.41 -8.31 -3.31
N ILE A 48 -1.98 -9.36 -2.70
CA ILE A 48 -2.56 -9.37 -1.35
C ILE A 48 -3.74 -8.39 -1.27
N ALA A 49 -4.70 -8.60 -2.18
CA ALA A 49 -5.98 -7.89 -2.29
C ALA A 49 -5.89 -6.38 -2.61
N VAL A 50 -4.78 -5.92 -3.19
CA VAL A 50 -4.63 -4.50 -3.57
C VAL A 50 -4.95 -4.23 -5.05
N GLN A 51 -5.00 -5.24 -5.91
CA GLN A 51 -5.33 -5.13 -7.34
C GLN A 51 -6.84 -5.26 -7.60
N ALA A 52 -7.63 -4.40 -6.93
CA ALA A 52 -9.09 -4.47 -6.99
C ALA A 52 -9.68 -4.23 -8.41
N PHE A 53 -8.95 -3.53 -9.28
CA PHE A 53 -9.36 -3.28 -10.68
C PHE A 53 -8.84 -4.32 -11.67
N GLY A 54 -8.11 -5.31 -11.20
CA GLY A 54 -7.36 -6.22 -12.06
C GLY A 54 -6.15 -5.54 -12.71
N TYR A 55 -5.53 -6.26 -13.63
CA TYR A 55 -4.36 -5.80 -14.37
C TYR A 55 -4.77 -5.12 -15.67
N ASN A 56 -3.97 -4.18 -16.14
CA ASN A 56 -4.14 -3.48 -17.40
C ASN A 56 -5.53 -2.81 -17.60
N ASN A 57 -6.14 -2.34 -16.51
CA ASN A 57 -7.40 -1.61 -16.59
C ASN A 57 -7.18 -0.27 -17.33
N LYS A 58 -7.78 -0.13 -18.50
CA LYS A 58 -7.56 1.01 -19.40
C LYS A 58 -7.95 2.34 -18.75
N GLU A 59 -9.10 2.42 -18.10
CA GLU A 59 -9.59 3.66 -17.49
C GLU A 59 -8.66 4.12 -16.36
N TYR A 60 -8.25 3.19 -15.50
CA TYR A 60 -7.32 3.46 -14.42
C TYR A 60 -5.94 3.90 -14.96
N ASN A 61 -5.41 3.17 -15.93
CA ASN A 61 -4.11 3.47 -16.52
C ASN A 61 -4.09 4.83 -17.22
N ASP A 62 -5.15 5.17 -17.98
CA ASP A 62 -5.26 6.44 -18.66
C ASP A 62 -5.37 7.62 -17.67
N ALA A 63 -6.11 7.44 -16.58
CA ALA A 63 -6.20 8.45 -15.53
C ALA A 63 -4.83 8.70 -14.85
N LEU A 64 -4.05 7.65 -14.59
CA LEU A 64 -2.69 7.77 -14.03
C LEU A 64 -1.76 8.49 -15.01
N LYS A 65 -1.74 8.09 -16.29
CA LYS A 65 -0.92 8.73 -17.32
C LYS A 65 -1.25 10.22 -17.44
N ALA A 66 -2.53 10.56 -17.51
CA ALA A 66 -2.97 11.96 -17.58
C ALA A 66 -2.58 12.77 -16.32
N GLN A 67 -2.51 12.15 -15.14
CA GLN A 67 -2.06 12.82 -13.93
C GLN A 67 -0.53 12.99 -13.89
N ILE A 68 0.22 12.00 -14.38
CA ILE A 68 1.68 12.08 -14.51
C ILE A 68 2.08 13.26 -15.38
N ASP A 69 1.38 13.45 -16.51
CA ASP A 69 1.64 14.57 -17.45
C ASP A 69 1.33 15.95 -16.86
N LYS A 70 0.53 16.01 -15.79
CA LYS A 70 0.22 17.27 -15.09
C LYS A 70 1.21 17.55 -13.95
N VAL A 71 1.23 16.68 -12.97
CA VAL A 71 2.11 16.80 -11.80
C VAL A 71 2.10 15.49 -11.00
N MET A 72 3.28 14.96 -10.71
CA MET A 72 3.44 13.75 -9.92
C MET A 72 3.51 14.02 -8.42
N HIS A 73 4.21 15.11 -8.00
CA HIS A 73 4.45 15.38 -6.60
C HIS A 73 4.62 16.88 -6.34
N THR A 74 4.04 17.37 -5.24
CA THR A 74 4.12 18.78 -4.84
C THR A 74 4.53 18.98 -3.39
N SER A 75 4.86 17.93 -2.64
CA SER A 75 4.97 17.93 -1.18
C SER A 75 3.68 18.39 -0.44
N ASN A 76 3.70 18.31 0.89
CA ASN A 76 2.57 18.77 1.73
C ASN A 76 2.58 20.30 1.98
N LEU A 77 3.49 21.03 1.36
CA LEU A 77 3.54 22.49 1.45
C LEU A 77 2.50 23.18 0.56
N TYR A 78 1.92 22.45 -0.39
CA TYR A 78 0.95 23.00 -1.34
C TYR A 78 -0.35 22.21 -1.35
N TYR A 79 -1.45 22.91 -1.57
CA TYR A 79 -2.73 22.26 -1.88
C TYR A 79 -2.71 21.74 -3.31
N ASN A 80 -3.33 20.59 -3.55
CA ASN A 80 -3.50 20.05 -4.90
C ASN A 80 -4.88 19.43 -5.09
N VAL A 81 -5.32 19.42 -6.33
CA VAL A 81 -6.67 18.97 -6.70
C VAL A 81 -6.91 17.48 -6.44
N PRO A 82 -6.01 16.55 -6.81
CA PRO A 82 -6.22 15.14 -6.58
C PRO A 82 -6.44 14.77 -5.11
N ILE A 83 -5.62 15.31 -4.21
CA ILE A 83 -5.71 14.98 -2.78
C ILE A 83 -7.03 15.49 -2.16
N MET A 84 -7.48 16.70 -2.58
CA MET A 84 -8.77 17.21 -2.13
C MET A 84 -9.94 16.36 -2.60
N ASN A 85 -9.91 15.92 -3.87
CA ASN A 85 -10.96 15.06 -4.41
C ASN A 85 -10.97 13.68 -3.74
N ALA A 86 -9.80 13.09 -3.49
CA ALA A 86 -9.65 11.84 -2.76
C ALA A 86 -10.19 11.97 -1.33
N ALA A 87 -9.81 13.03 -0.59
CA ALA A 87 -10.28 13.29 0.76
C ALA A 87 -11.81 13.38 0.83
N LYS A 88 -12.45 14.12 -0.08
CA LYS A 88 -13.92 14.23 -0.13
C LYS A 88 -14.60 12.88 -0.36
N ARG A 89 -14.04 12.02 -1.22
CA ARG A 89 -14.59 10.67 -1.45
C ARG A 89 -14.44 9.77 -0.23
N VAL A 90 -13.29 9.82 0.45
CA VAL A 90 -13.04 9.07 1.68
C VAL A 90 -13.99 9.52 2.79
N PHE A 91 -14.22 10.82 2.98
CA PHE A 91 -15.19 11.33 3.96
C PHE A 91 -16.59 10.78 3.70
N LYS A 92 -17.05 10.84 2.45
CA LYS A 92 -18.36 10.31 2.08
C LYS A 92 -18.51 8.81 2.36
N ALA A 93 -17.44 8.04 2.18
CA ALA A 93 -17.45 6.59 2.35
C ALA A 93 -17.26 6.15 3.80
N SER A 94 -16.49 6.88 4.61
CA SER A 94 -16.06 6.47 5.94
C SER A 94 -16.86 7.08 7.11
N GLN A 95 -17.67 8.08 6.86
CA GLN A 95 -18.35 8.91 7.88
C GLN A 95 -17.38 9.64 8.83
N MET A 96 -16.10 9.72 8.49
CA MET A 96 -15.08 10.45 9.25
C MET A 96 -14.97 11.89 8.78
N ASN A 97 -14.39 12.77 9.62
CA ASN A 97 -14.31 14.20 9.33
C ASN A 97 -12.93 14.67 8.86
N ARG A 98 -11.94 13.82 8.94
CA ARG A 98 -10.55 14.09 8.56
C ARG A 98 -9.90 12.84 8.02
N VAL A 99 -8.95 13.01 7.11
CA VAL A 99 -8.11 11.93 6.58
C VAL A 99 -6.65 12.34 6.62
N PHE A 100 -5.79 11.38 6.92
CA PHE A 100 -4.36 11.51 6.85
C PHE A 100 -3.85 10.47 5.86
N PHE A 101 -3.33 10.92 4.73
CA PHE A 101 -2.76 10.05 3.70
C PHE A 101 -1.32 9.72 4.04
N THR A 102 -0.95 8.46 3.88
CA THR A 102 0.39 7.91 4.10
C THR A 102 0.80 7.04 2.92
N ASN A 103 2.07 6.63 2.86
CA ASN A 103 2.58 5.82 1.77
C ASN A 103 2.28 4.32 1.92
N SER A 104 1.91 3.88 3.13
CA SER A 104 1.69 2.46 3.42
C SER A 104 0.75 2.26 4.60
N GLY A 105 0.23 1.02 4.73
CA GLY A 105 -0.59 0.62 5.88
C GLY A 105 0.19 0.70 7.20
N THR A 106 1.47 0.35 7.22
CA THR A 106 2.30 0.46 8.42
C THR A 106 2.44 1.92 8.88
N GLU A 107 2.63 2.87 7.95
CA GLU A 107 2.66 4.30 8.29
C GLU A 107 1.29 4.81 8.77
N ALA A 108 0.20 4.28 8.23
CA ALA A 108 -1.14 4.61 8.72
C ALA A 108 -1.33 4.16 10.18
N ILE A 109 -0.87 2.97 10.54
CA ILE A 109 -0.89 2.48 11.93
C ILE A 109 0.03 3.33 12.82
N GLU A 110 1.24 3.68 12.39
CA GLU A 110 2.11 4.61 13.13
C GLU A 110 1.41 5.95 13.40
N GLY A 111 0.74 6.48 12.38
CA GLY A 111 -0.06 7.71 12.49
C GLY A 111 -1.22 7.55 13.50
N ALA A 112 -1.93 6.43 13.45
CA ALA A 112 -3.03 6.11 14.37
C ALA A 112 -2.55 6.01 15.83
N ILE A 113 -1.45 5.30 16.08
CA ILE A 113 -0.82 5.19 17.41
C ILE A 113 -0.46 6.58 17.95
N LYS A 114 0.19 7.41 17.13
CA LYS A 114 0.57 8.78 17.52
C LYS A 114 -0.65 9.65 17.81
N ALA A 115 -1.68 9.56 16.97
CA ALA A 115 -2.92 10.32 17.16
C ALA A 115 -3.65 9.90 18.45
N ALA A 116 -3.77 8.58 18.69
CA ALA A 116 -4.40 8.05 19.89
C ALA A 116 -3.67 8.46 21.18
N LYS A 117 -2.34 8.32 21.21
CA LYS A 117 -1.51 8.75 22.34
C LYS A 117 -1.58 10.25 22.58
N LYS A 118 -1.54 11.06 21.51
CA LYS A 118 -1.66 12.52 21.64
C LYS A 118 -3.05 12.95 22.13
N TYR A 119 -4.09 12.31 21.62
CA TYR A 119 -5.45 12.54 22.09
C TYR A 119 -5.61 12.24 23.58
N ALA A 120 -5.17 11.05 24.01
CA ALA A 120 -5.26 10.65 25.40
C ALA A 120 -4.47 11.58 26.32
N TYR A 121 -3.23 11.94 25.95
CA TYR A 121 -2.44 12.92 26.69
C TYR A 121 -3.14 14.29 26.80
N THR A 122 -3.73 14.76 25.71
CA THR A 122 -4.40 16.08 25.71
C THR A 122 -5.67 16.07 26.56
N ARG A 123 -6.40 14.94 26.60
CA ARG A 123 -7.60 14.76 27.41
C ARG A 123 -7.29 14.65 28.90
N ASP A 124 -6.28 13.84 29.29
CA ASP A 124 -6.06 13.39 30.65
C ASP A 124 -4.86 14.09 31.35
N GLY A 125 -4.05 14.84 30.59
CA GLY A 125 -2.91 15.61 31.10
C GLY A 125 -1.67 14.77 31.47
N HIS A 126 -1.66 13.45 31.18
CA HIS A 126 -0.54 12.56 31.47
C HIS A 126 -0.27 11.55 30.36
N ALA A 127 0.92 10.97 30.33
CA ALA A 127 1.31 9.86 29.45
C ALA A 127 1.04 8.50 30.12
N GLY A 128 1.34 7.41 29.39
CA GLY A 128 1.26 6.06 29.95
C GLY A 128 -0.01 5.30 29.60
N HIS A 129 -0.83 5.83 28.66
CA HIS A 129 -1.99 5.10 28.15
C HIS A 129 -1.58 3.88 27.34
N GLU A 130 -2.27 2.78 27.57
CA GLU A 130 -2.07 1.50 26.88
C GLU A 130 -2.83 1.46 25.56
N ILE A 131 -2.36 0.65 24.64
CA ILE A 131 -3.01 0.32 23.36
C ILE A 131 -3.33 -1.16 23.37
N ILE A 132 -4.58 -1.50 23.08
CA ILE A 132 -5.03 -2.88 22.98
C ILE A 132 -5.04 -3.27 21.51
N ALA A 133 -4.33 -4.34 21.18
CA ALA A 133 -4.32 -4.96 19.86
C ALA A 133 -5.01 -6.33 19.89
N MET A 134 -5.58 -6.73 18.77
CA MET A 134 -6.18 -8.06 18.65
C MET A 134 -5.10 -9.11 18.38
N ASN A 135 -5.24 -10.29 18.96
CA ASN A 135 -4.35 -11.40 18.67
C ASN A 135 -4.37 -11.76 17.18
N HIS A 136 -3.20 -12.08 16.63
CA HIS A 136 -3.02 -12.45 15.22
C HIS A 136 -3.35 -11.35 14.20
N SER A 137 -3.44 -10.09 14.63
CA SER A 137 -3.54 -8.97 13.68
C SER A 137 -2.19 -8.67 13.02
N PHE A 138 -2.26 -8.04 11.85
CA PHE A 138 -1.09 -7.55 11.15
C PHE A 138 -1.20 -6.03 10.97
N HIS A 139 -0.33 -5.30 11.66
CA HIS A 139 -0.30 -3.84 11.63
C HIS A 139 0.88 -3.25 10.85
N GLY A 140 1.84 -4.06 10.48
CA GLY A 140 3.03 -3.66 9.73
C GLY A 140 4.33 -4.11 10.38
N ARG A 141 5.46 -3.64 9.83
CA ARG A 141 6.81 -4.06 10.25
C ARG A 141 7.70 -2.91 10.71
N SER A 142 7.17 -1.68 10.82
CA SER A 142 7.85 -0.60 11.54
C SER A 142 7.77 -0.85 13.05
N ILE A 143 8.65 -0.24 13.82
CA ILE A 143 8.79 -0.54 15.26
C ILE A 143 7.47 -0.30 16.02
N GLY A 144 6.79 0.82 15.78
CA GLY A 144 5.51 1.10 16.43
C GLY A 144 4.39 0.17 15.97
N ALA A 145 4.26 -0.07 14.66
CA ALA A 145 3.24 -0.98 14.13
C ALA A 145 3.47 -2.45 14.53
N LEU A 146 4.73 -2.87 14.74
CA LEU A 146 5.07 -4.22 15.17
C LEU A 146 4.83 -4.44 16.67
N SER A 147 4.77 -3.36 17.46
CA SER A 147 4.59 -3.42 18.91
C SER A 147 3.12 -3.51 19.37
N VAL A 148 2.18 -3.51 18.43
CA VAL A 148 0.73 -3.62 18.66
C VAL A 148 0.08 -4.75 17.89
#